data_17dbb13d271fd224e484f7dfc6d5c2d1
#
_entry.id   17dbb13d271fd224e484f7dfc6d5c2d1
#
_cell.length_a   1.000
_cell.length_b   1.000
_cell.length_c   1.000
_cell.angle_alpha   90.00
_cell.angle_beta   90.00
_cell.angle_gamma   90.00
#
_symmetry.space_group_name_H-M   'P 1'
#
loop_
_entity.id
_entity.type
_entity.pdbx_description
1 polymer ?
#
loop_
_entity_poly.entity_id
_entity_poly.type
_entity_poly.pdbx_seq_one_letter_code
_entity_poly.pdbx_strand_id
1 'polypeptide(L)'
;MVLKSERIRHLPTYTPGKPVEELQRELDIERIVKLASNENPHGPSPKAIEKIKQDSHHVGLYPDGNCFYLKQRISVHENVLPNEIAIGNGSNELLELLCHAYLDKGDEALMGEYCFIVYPIVSTLSQATIVRSKMPEMSHDLNDMADKINSNTKIIFIANPNNPTGGKISRADLENFINQTPKNTIIV
;
A
#
# COMPACT_ATOMS: atom_id res chain seq x y z
N MET A 1 25.98 -22.03 -5.58
CA MET A 1 25.35 -20.77 -5.09
C MET A 1 24.24 -20.40 -6.06
N VAL A 2 22.99 -20.27 -5.61
CA VAL A 2 21.88 -19.84 -6.47
C VAL A 2 21.96 -18.33 -6.63
N LEU A 3 21.99 -17.84 -7.87
CA LEU A 3 22.03 -16.40 -8.16
C LEU A 3 20.63 -15.80 -8.07
N LYS A 4 20.53 -14.57 -7.55
CA LYS A 4 19.29 -13.78 -7.57
C LYS A 4 18.89 -13.51 -9.03
N SER A 5 17.59 -13.47 -9.30
CA SER A 5 17.05 -13.01 -10.58
C SER A 5 17.55 -11.61 -10.92
N GLU A 6 17.83 -11.34 -12.20
CA GLU A 6 18.27 -10.01 -12.67
C GLU A 6 17.32 -8.90 -12.22
N ARG A 7 16.01 -9.14 -12.28
CA ARG A 7 14.96 -8.15 -11.91
C ARG A 7 15.01 -7.70 -10.46
N ILE A 8 15.58 -8.51 -9.54
CA ILE A 8 15.64 -8.18 -8.11
C ILE A 8 17.07 -7.83 -7.65
N ARG A 9 18.06 -7.90 -8.56
CA ARG A 9 19.47 -7.69 -8.22
C ARG A 9 19.75 -6.29 -7.65
N HIS A 10 19.03 -5.30 -8.15
CA HIS A 10 19.19 -3.89 -7.81
C HIS A 10 18.10 -3.35 -6.86
N LEU A 11 17.16 -4.22 -6.43
CA LEU A 11 16.14 -3.78 -5.48
C LEU A 11 16.78 -3.49 -4.12
N PRO A 12 16.52 -2.32 -3.54
CA PRO A 12 16.92 -2.05 -2.17
C PRO A 12 16.18 -2.99 -1.22
N THR A 13 16.89 -3.45 -0.21
CA THR A 13 16.27 -4.22 0.88
C THR A 13 15.38 -3.27 1.68
N TYR A 14 14.11 -3.59 1.81
CA TYR A 14 13.23 -2.86 2.72
C TYR A 14 13.68 -3.11 4.17
N THR A 15 14.01 -2.03 4.87
CA THR A 15 14.31 -2.10 6.30
C THR A 15 13.11 -1.57 7.06
N PRO A 16 12.32 -2.44 7.74
CA PRO A 16 11.18 -2.00 8.53
C PRO A 16 11.65 -1.16 9.74
N GLY A 17 10.71 -0.42 10.33
CA GLY A 17 10.99 0.30 11.58
C GLY A 17 11.49 -0.66 12.67
N LYS A 18 12.50 -0.23 13.43
CA LYS A 18 13.13 -1.03 14.46
C LYS A 18 12.12 -1.41 15.57
N PRO A 19 12.03 -2.71 15.95
CA PRO A 19 11.19 -3.13 17.07
C PRO A 19 11.59 -2.45 18.39
N VAL A 20 10.61 -2.15 19.24
CA VAL A 20 10.86 -1.51 20.55
C VAL A 20 11.77 -2.37 21.41
N GLU A 21 11.53 -3.68 21.44
CA GLU A 21 12.28 -4.64 22.24
C GLU A 21 13.76 -4.76 21.79
N GLU A 22 14.02 -4.57 20.50
CA GLU A 22 15.39 -4.56 19.97
C GLU A 22 16.14 -3.32 20.48
N LEU A 23 15.52 -2.16 20.42
CA LEU A 23 16.09 -0.91 20.88
C LEU A 23 16.28 -0.89 22.42
N GLN A 24 15.33 -1.47 23.17
CA GLN A 24 15.45 -1.66 24.61
C GLN A 24 16.70 -2.48 24.98
N ARG A 25 16.93 -3.60 24.28
CA ARG A 25 18.12 -4.45 24.51
C ARG A 25 19.43 -3.76 24.16
N GLU A 26 19.44 -2.93 23.10
CA GLU A 26 20.66 -2.25 22.65
C GLU A 26 21.05 -1.09 23.56
N LEU A 27 20.09 -0.34 24.07
CA LEU A 27 20.30 0.88 24.82
C LEU A 27 20.15 0.72 26.33
N ASP A 28 19.72 -0.47 26.78
CA ASP A 28 19.44 -0.77 28.21
C ASP A 28 18.47 0.25 28.84
N ILE A 29 17.41 0.58 28.11
CA ILE A 29 16.37 1.52 28.55
C ILE A 29 15.00 0.83 28.64
N GLU A 30 14.27 1.10 29.71
CA GLU A 30 12.97 0.44 29.96
C GLU A 30 11.82 1.07 29.14
N ARG A 31 11.85 2.39 28.96
CA ARG A 31 10.74 3.11 28.33
C ARG A 31 11.13 3.74 27.01
N ILE A 32 10.46 3.32 25.93
CA ILE A 32 10.60 3.88 24.59
C ILE A 32 9.22 4.33 24.10
N VAL A 33 9.18 5.52 23.50
CA VAL A 33 8.02 6.02 22.77
C VAL A 33 8.28 5.85 21.29
N LYS A 34 7.57 4.91 20.64
CA LYS A 34 7.69 4.66 19.21
C LYS A 34 6.75 5.58 18.45
N LEU A 35 7.33 6.48 17.64
CA LEU A 35 6.60 7.41 16.77
C LEU A 35 6.68 7.00 15.28
N ALA A 36 7.26 5.82 15.00
CA ALA A 36 7.39 5.25 13.67
C ALA A 36 6.33 4.19 13.40
N SER A 37 6.23 3.77 12.11
CA SER A 37 5.35 2.69 11.62
C SER A 37 3.85 2.99 11.63
N ASN A 38 3.42 4.21 11.93
CA ASN A 38 2.01 4.64 11.96
C ASN A 38 1.10 3.71 12.80
N GLU A 39 1.65 3.14 13.88
CA GLU A 39 0.90 2.30 14.81
C GLU A 39 -0.13 3.12 15.61
N ASN A 40 -1.29 2.52 15.89
CA ASN A 40 -2.31 3.18 16.72
C ASN A 40 -1.89 3.18 18.20
N PRO A 41 -1.57 4.34 18.81
CA PRO A 41 -1.12 4.41 20.20
C PRO A 41 -2.22 4.04 21.21
N HIS A 42 -3.49 4.06 20.82
CA HIS A 42 -4.63 3.67 21.67
C HIS A 42 -4.86 2.15 21.72
N GLY A 43 -4.10 1.39 20.91
CA GLY A 43 -4.27 -0.06 20.80
C GLY A 43 -5.57 -0.48 20.10
N PRO A 44 -5.91 -1.76 20.17
CA PRO A 44 -7.10 -2.32 19.52
C PRO A 44 -8.39 -1.99 20.28
N SER A 45 -9.52 -2.03 19.57
CA SER A 45 -10.85 -1.94 20.21
C SER A 45 -11.06 -3.05 21.25
N PRO A 46 -11.58 -2.76 22.45
CA PRO A 46 -11.95 -3.79 23.43
C PRO A 46 -12.89 -4.86 22.86
N LYS A 47 -13.83 -4.48 21.98
CA LYS A 47 -14.73 -5.44 21.31
C LYS A 47 -13.98 -6.38 20.36
N ALA A 48 -12.91 -5.89 19.69
CA ALA A 48 -12.08 -6.74 18.85
C ALA A 48 -11.30 -7.77 19.69
N ILE A 49 -10.72 -7.35 20.82
CA ILE A 49 -10.03 -8.25 21.75
C ILE A 49 -10.98 -9.32 22.29
N GLU A 50 -12.18 -8.93 22.70
CA GLU A 50 -13.19 -9.88 23.19
C GLU A 50 -13.55 -10.91 22.11
N LYS A 51 -13.76 -10.47 20.86
CA LYS A 51 -14.07 -11.37 19.76
C LYS A 51 -12.92 -12.34 19.45
N ILE A 52 -11.67 -11.88 19.48
CA ILE A 52 -10.49 -12.74 19.30
C ILE A 52 -10.44 -13.81 20.38
N LYS A 53 -10.69 -13.47 21.67
CA LYS A 53 -10.72 -14.44 22.77
C LYS A 53 -11.81 -15.50 22.57
N GLN A 54 -13.01 -15.09 22.15
CA GLN A 54 -14.12 -15.99 21.87
C GLN A 54 -13.83 -16.96 20.73
N ASP A 55 -13.15 -16.51 19.69
CA ASP A 55 -12.88 -17.32 18.49
C ASP A 55 -11.53 -18.07 18.54
N SER A 56 -10.71 -17.84 19.56
CA SER A 56 -9.36 -18.41 19.66
C SER A 56 -9.29 -19.93 19.57
N HIS A 57 -10.34 -20.64 19.99
CA HIS A 57 -10.42 -22.09 19.89
C HIS A 57 -10.75 -22.62 18.47
N HIS A 58 -11.13 -21.74 17.55
CA HIS A 58 -11.37 -22.08 16.14
C HIS A 58 -10.15 -21.95 15.23
N VAL A 59 -9.01 -21.47 15.75
CA VAL A 59 -7.79 -21.20 14.92
C VAL A 59 -7.19 -22.45 14.27
N GLY A 60 -7.60 -23.64 14.69
CA GLY A 60 -7.21 -24.91 14.04
C GLY A 60 -7.95 -25.20 12.72
N LEU A 61 -8.94 -24.39 12.36
CA LEU A 61 -9.72 -24.54 11.14
C LEU A 61 -9.26 -23.53 10.07
N TYR A 62 -9.31 -23.93 8.81
CA TYR A 62 -9.10 -22.97 7.72
C TYR A 62 -10.22 -21.90 7.72
N PRO A 63 -9.88 -20.63 7.52
CA PRO A 63 -10.89 -19.59 7.34
C PRO A 63 -11.61 -19.75 6.00
N ASP A 64 -12.78 -19.10 5.87
CA ASP A 64 -13.46 -18.96 4.60
C ASP A 64 -12.59 -18.15 3.61
N GLY A 65 -12.06 -18.81 2.58
CA GLY A 65 -11.21 -18.19 1.55
C GLY A 65 -11.89 -17.05 0.77
N ASN A 66 -13.21 -17.02 0.74
CA ASN A 66 -13.99 -15.95 0.11
C ASN A 66 -14.27 -14.77 1.04
N CYS A 67 -14.00 -14.91 2.35
CA CYS A 67 -14.27 -13.89 3.37
C CYS A 67 -15.72 -13.36 3.31
N PHE A 68 -16.70 -14.23 3.10
CA PHE A 68 -18.08 -13.87 2.82
C PHE A 68 -18.65 -12.86 3.82
N TYR A 69 -18.64 -13.20 5.11
CA TYR A 69 -19.21 -12.32 6.14
C TYR A 69 -18.47 -10.98 6.27
N LEU A 70 -17.14 -10.99 6.10
CA LEU A 70 -16.33 -9.76 6.13
C LEU A 70 -16.66 -8.86 4.95
N LYS A 71 -16.76 -9.40 3.73
CA LYS A 71 -17.16 -8.65 2.53
C LYS A 71 -18.55 -8.05 2.67
N GLN A 72 -19.52 -8.79 3.20
CA GLN A 72 -20.87 -8.26 3.46
C GLN A 72 -20.83 -7.06 4.43
N ARG A 73 -20.04 -7.14 5.49
CA ARG A 73 -19.91 -6.04 6.44
C ARG A 73 -19.23 -4.81 5.84
N ILE A 74 -18.14 -5.00 5.10
CA ILE A 74 -17.44 -3.91 4.39
C ILE A 74 -18.37 -3.29 3.35
N SER A 75 -19.06 -4.10 2.56
CA SER A 75 -20.03 -3.65 1.54
C SER A 75 -21.06 -2.68 2.11
N VAL A 76 -21.67 -3.03 3.24
CA VAL A 76 -22.64 -2.15 3.92
C VAL A 76 -21.98 -0.89 4.49
N HIS A 77 -20.80 -1.02 5.07
CA HIS A 77 -20.10 0.09 5.72
C HIS A 77 -19.59 1.13 4.70
N GLU A 78 -19.01 0.65 3.59
CA GLU A 78 -18.40 1.51 2.56
C GLU A 78 -19.38 1.84 1.41
N ASN A 79 -20.58 1.27 1.41
CA ASN A 79 -21.57 1.43 0.34
C ASN A 79 -21.01 1.02 -1.04
N VAL A 80 -20.37 -0.15 -1.10
CA VAL A 80 -19.84 -0.77 -2.31
C VAL A 80 -20.38 -2.19 -2.47
N LEU A 81 -20.33 -2.77 -3.66
CA LEU A 81 -20.79 -4.15 -3.87
C LEU A 81 -19.76 -5.18 -3.34
N PRO A 82 -20.19 -6.36 -2.84
CA PRO A 82 -19.27 -7.38 -2.36
C PRO A 82 -18.25 -7.87 -3.40
N ASN A 83 -18.59 -7.81 -4.69
CA ASN A 83 -17.68 -8.16 -5.80
C ASN A 83 -16.69 -7.05 -6.15
N GLU A 84 -16.82 -5.86 -5.57
CA GLU A 84 -15.86 -4.76 -5.67
C GLU A 84 -14.82 -4.79 -4.53
N ILE A 85 -14.85 -5.85 -3.68
CA ILE A 85 -13.98 -5.97 -2.52
C ILE A 85 -12.98 -7.11 -2.72
N ALA A 86 -11.69 -6.78 -2.70
CA ALA A 86 -10.60 -7.73 -2.57
C ALA A 86 -10.07 -7.75 -1.13
N ILE A 87 -9.73 -8.92 -0.62
CA ILE A 87 -9.18 -9.10 0.74
C ILE A 87 -7.77 -9.70 0.63
N GLY A 88 -6.86 -9.20 1.44
CA GLY A 88 -5.49 -9.68 1.53
C GLY A 88 -4.87 -9.46 2.91
N ASN A 89 -3.66 -9.95 3.11
CA ASN A 89 -2.89 -9.79 4.36
C ASN A 89 -2.22 -8.41 4.41
N GLY A 90 -3.06 -7.39 4.58
CA GLY A 90 -2.65 -5.99 4.55
C GLY A 90 -2.49 -5.43 3.13
N SER A 91 -2.23 -4.13 3.05
CA SER A 91 -2.11 -3.42 1.78
C SER A 91 -0.95 -3.90 0.91
N ASN A 92 0.15 -4.37 1.50
CA ASN A 92 1.32 -4.84 0.74
C ASN A 92 0.96 -6.01 -0.18
N GLU A 93 0.23 -7.01 0.30
CA GLU A 93 -0.21 -8.14 -0.53
C GLU A 93 -1.15 -7.68 -1.64
N LEU A 94 -2.10 -6.78 -1.33
CA LEU A 94 -3.02 -6.26 -2.33
C LEU A 94 -2.30 -5.46 -3.42
N LEU A 95 -1.30 -4.66 -3.06
CA LEU A 95 -0.46 -3.91 -4.00
C LEU A 95 0.34 -4.85 -4.91
N GLU A 96 0.90 -5.92 -4.35
CA GLU A 96 1.63 -6.95 -5.09
C GLU A 96 0.70 -7.69 -6.08
N LEU A 97 -0.45 -8.17 -5.59
CA LEU A 97 -1.44 -8.84 -6.43
C LEU A 97 -1.95 -7.94 -7.56
N LEU A 98 -2.17 -6.66 -7.29
CA LEU A 98 -2.58 -5.69 -8.29
C LEU A 98 -1.51 -5.52 -9.38
N CYS A 99 -0.24 -5.36 -8.98
CA CYS A 99 0.86 -5.25 -9.93
C CYS A 99 1.02 -6.52 -10.77
N HIS A 100 0.92 -7.71 -10.16
CA HIS A 100 0.98 -8.98 -10.90
C HIS A 100 -0.18 -9.17 -11.88
N ALA A 101 -1.36 -8.63 -11.56
CA ALA A 101 -2.55 -8.78 -12.40
C ALA A 101 -2.56 -7.81 -13.59
N TYR A 102 -1.92 -6.64 -13.49
CA TYR A 102 -2.09 -5.55 -14.45
C TYR A 102 -0.81 -4.99 -15.06
N LEU A 103 0.37 -5.41 -14.59
CA LEU A 103 1.66 -4.92 -15.11
C LEU A 103 2.45 -6.05 -15.78
N ASP A 104 2.90 -5.77 -16.98
CA ASP A 104 3.83 -6.57 -17.74
C ASP A 104 5.10 -5.79 -18.09
N LYS A 105 6.08 -6.49 -18.66
CA LYS A 105 7.31 -5.86 -19.16
C LYS A 105 6.99 -4.86 -20.27
N GLY A 106 7.36 -3.60 -20.07
CA GLY A 106 7.11 -2.50 -21.00
C GLY A 106 5.99 -1.57 -20.53
N ASP A 107 5.18 -1.99 -19.55
CA ASP A 107 4.23 -1.11 -18.90
C ASP A 107 4.91 -0.15 -17.92
N GLU A 108 4.22 0.91 -17.59
CA GLU A 108 4.69 1.93 -16.65
C GLU A 108 3.80 2.03 -15.41
N ALA A 109 4.48 2.17 -14.26
CA ALA A 109 3.87 2.51 -12.97
C ALA A 109 4.31 3.93 -12.57
N LEU A 110 3.36 4.86 -12.53
CA LEU A 110 3.57 6.25 -12.16
C LEU A 110 3.34 6.45 -10.67
N MET A 111 4.27 7.14 -10.01
CA MET A 111 4.21 7.41 -8.57
C MET A 111 4.98 8.67 -8.22
N GLY A 112 4.72 9.25 -7.05
CA GLY A 112 5.48 10.37 -6.53
C GLY A 112 6.93 10.02 -6.23
N GLU A 113 7.81 11.02 -6.26
CA GLU A 113 9.24 10.88 -5.96
C GLU A 113 9.47 10.33 -4.54
N TYR A 114 8.71 10.82 -3.57
CA TYR A 114 8.72 10.38 -2.16
C TYR A 114 7.47 9.57 -1.85
N CYS A 115 7.37 8.38 -2.39
CA CYS A 115 6.21 7.50 -2.21
C CYS A 115 6.49 6.37 -1.22
N PHE A 116 5.44 5.65 -0.86
CA PHE A 116 5.57 4.43 -0.07
C PHE A 116 6.47 3.42 -0.77
N ILE A 117 7.48 2.94 -0.06
CA ILE A 117 8.57 2.10 -0.60
C ILE A 117 8.09 0.82 -1.30
N VAL A 118 6.92 0.32 -0.95
CA VAL A 118 6.37 -0.90 -1.55
C VAL A 118 6.01 -0.69 -3.01
N TYR A 119 5.52 0.50 -3.42
CA TYR A 119 5.13 0.77 -4.80
C TYR A 119 6.25 0.48 -5.82
N PRO A 120 7.47 1.05 -5.68
CA PRO A 120 8.54 0.73 -6.61
C PRO A 120 9.01 -0.73 -6.51
N ILE A 121 8.96 -1.36 -5.33
CA ILE A 121 9.35 -2.76 -5.16
C ILE A 121 8.43 -3.67 -5.97
N VAL A 122 7.10 -3.60 -5.76
CA VAL A 122 6.15 -4.48 -6.44
C VAL A 122 6.06 -4.21 -7.95
N SER A 123 6.20 -2.94 -8.38
CA SER A 123 6.28 -2.57 -9.80
C SER A 123 7.51 -3.17 -10.48
N THR A 124 8.67 -3.12 -9.82
CA THR A 124 9.91 -3.73 -10.33
C THR A 124 9.80 -5.25 -10.39
N LEU A 125 9.18 -5.89 -9.40
CA LEU A 125 8.93 -7.34 -9.40
C LEU A 125 8.07 -7.76 -10.60
N SER A 126 7.13 -6.94 -11.01
CA SER A 126 6.29 -7.12 -12.20
C SER A 126 6.96 -6.65 -13.51
N GLN A 127 8.24 -6.26 -13.47
CA GLN A 127 9.05 -5.82 -14.60
C GLN A 127 8.56 -4.53 -15.28
N ALA A 128 7.73 -3.74 -14.60
CA ALA A 128 7.29 -2.45 -15.10
C ALA A 128 8.37 -1.36 -14.94
N THR A 129 8.31 -0.37 -15.80
CA THR A 129 9.13 0.83 -15.70
C THR A 129 8.53 1.78 -14.67
N ILE A 130 9.37 2.27 -13.75
CA ILE A 130 8.95 3.23 -12.73
C ILE A 130 9.08 4.64 -13.29
N VAL A 131 7.97 5.38 -13.34
CA VAL A 131 7.92 6.80 -13.67
C VAL A 131 7.72 7.61 -12.39
N ARG A 132 8.60 8.61 -12.16
CA ARG A 132 8.54 9.45 -10.97
C ARG A 132 7.98 10.83 -11.31
N SER A 133 7.00 11.28 -10.53
CA SER A 133 6.53 12.66 -10.57
C SER A 133 7.16 13.47 -9.44
N LYS A 134 7.30 14.77 -9.68
CA LYS A 134 7.78 15.73 -8.69
C LYS A 134 6.83 15.82 -7.51
N MET A 135 7.38 16.20 -6.36
CA MET A 135 6.62 16.40 -5.13
C MET A 135 7.07 17.72 -4.46
N PRO A 136 6.73 18.88 -5.03
CA PRO A 136 7.02 20.15 -4.38
C PRO A 136 6.35 20.20 -3.01
N GLU A 137 7.04 20.76 -2.02
CA GLU A 137 6.58 20.85 -0.63
C GLU A 137 6.11 19.49 -0.08
N MET A 138 6.74 18.39 -0.55
CA MET A 138 6.45 17.01 -0.13
C MET A 138 5.03 16.53 -0.45
N SER A 139 4.31 17.21 -1.35
CA SER A 139 2.98 16.83 -1.83
C SER A 139 3.01 16.41 -3.31
N HIS A 140 2.08 15.54 -3.72
CA HIS A 140 1.98 15.15 -5.14
C HIS A 140 1.70 16.36 -6.03
N ASP A 141 2.46 16.49 -7.11
CA ASP A 141 2.17 17.42 -8.21
C ASP A 141 1.30 16.68 -9.26
N LEU A 142 -0.01 16.88 -9.18
CA LEU A 142 -0.95 16.23 -10.08
C LEU A 142 -0.80 16.69 -11.54
N ASN A 143 -0.29 17.91 -11.79
CA ASN A 143 -0.02 18.39 -13.14
C ASN A 143 1.20 17.66 -13.72
N ASP A 144 2.31 17.57 -12.96
CA ASP A 144 3.48 16.81 -13.38
C ASP A 144 3.16 15.31 -13.55
N MET A 145 2.25 14.76 -12.74
CA MET A 145 1.74 13.40 -12.94
C MET A 145 0.96 13.27 -14.25
N ALA A 146 0.03 14.19 -14.51
CA ALA A 146 -0.78 14.18 -15.73
C ALA A 146 0.09 14.28 -17.01
N ASP A 147 1.11 15.14 -16.99
CA ASP A 147 2.05 15.32 -18.10
C ASP A 147 2.89 14.07 -18.41
N LYS A 148 3.03 13.16 -17.44
CA LYS A 148 3.78 11.91 -17.57
C LYS A 148 2.95 10.71 -17.99
N ILE A 149 1.63 10.83 -18.00
CA ILE A 149 0.74 9.75 -18.45
C ILE A 149 0.89 9.56 -19.95
N ASN A 150 1.10 8.32 -20.38
CA ASN A 150 1.18 7.93 -21.78
C ASN A 150 0.52 6.56 -22.03
N SER A 151 0.61 6.03 -23.24
CA SER A 151 -0.02 4.75 -23.61
C SER A 151 0.47 3.53 -22.83
N ASN A 152 1.66 3.60 -22.22
CA ASN A 152 2.25 2.52 -21.43
C ASN A 152 1.90 2.64 -19.96
N THR A 153 1.36 3.77 -19.50
CA THR A 153 0.98 3.99 -18.09
C THR A 153 -0.24 3.14 -17.74
N LYS A 154 -0.05 2.11 -16.91
CA LYS A 154 -1.10 1.18 -16.48
C LYS A 154 -1.57 1.44 -15.07
N ILE A 155 -0.65 1.77 -14.16
CA ILE A 155 -0.97 2.01 -12.75
C ILE A 155 -0.40 3.36 -12.31
N ILE A 156 -1.20 4.11 -11.56
CA ILE A 156 -0.79 5.35 -10.88
C ILE A 156 -1.02 5.15 -9.38
N PHE A 157 0.03 5.33 -8.58
CA PHE A 157 -0.06 5.24 -7.12
C PHE A 157 -0.15 6.63 -6.49
N ILE A 158 -1.21 6.86 -5.71
CA ILE A 158 -1.44 8.11 -4.97
C ILE A 158 -1.88 7.78 -3.54
N ALA A 159 -1.01 7.97 -2.56
CA ALA A 159 -1.41 7.97 -1.16
C ALA A 159 -1.87 9.38 -0.77
N ASN A 160 -3.03 9.51 -0.13
CA ASN A 160 -3.55 10.82 0.31
C ASN A 160 -4.21 10.73 1.69
N PRO A 161 -3.61 11.27 2.77
CA PRO A 161 -2.29 11.93 2.79
C PRO A 161 -1.14 11.01 2.40
N ASN A 162 -0.08 11.57 1.79
CA ASN A 162 1.03 10.77 1.32
C ASN A 162 1.82 10.12 2.46
N ASN A 163 2.21 8.88 2.26
CA ASN A 163 3.16 8.17 3.10
C ASN A 163 4.52 8.12 2.37
N PRO A 164 5.64 8.67 2.95
CA PRO A 164 5.80 9.08 4.36
C PRO A 164 5.65 10.58 4.65
N THR A 165 5.44 11.43 3.66
CA THR A 165 5.62 12.89 3.78
C THR A 165 4.49 13.62 4.49
N GLY A 166 3.28 13.02 4.52
CA GLY A 166 2.08 13.66 5.07
C GLY A 166 1.44 14.70 4.15
N GLY A 167 2.02 14.95 2.97
CA GLY A 167 1.47 15.88 1.97
C GLY A 167 0.05 15.48 1.57
N LYS A 168 -0.83 16.47 1.40
CA LYS A 168 -2.26 16.26 1.15
C LYS A 168 -2.72 16.95 -0.11
N ILE A 169 -3.45 16.23 -0.94
CA ILE A 169 -4.16 16.74 -2.12
C ILE A 169 -5.60 17.08 -1.71
N SER A 170 -6.15 18.17 -2.23
CA SER A 170 -7.56 18.49 -2.03
C SER A 170 -8.45 17.47 -2.75
N ARG A 171 -9.68 17.31 -2.25
CA ARG A 171 -10.66 16.43 -2.91
C ARG A 171 -10.96 16.89 -4.34
N ALA A 172 -11.10 18.18 -4.56
CA ALA A 172 -11.42 18.72 -5.87
C ALA A 172 -10.31 18.48 -6.89
N ASP A 173 -9.03 18.67 -6.48
CA ASP A 173 -7.89 18.43 -7.36
C ASP A 173 -7.75 16.95 -7.71
N LEU A 174 -7.97 16.07 -6.72
CA LEU A 174 -7.92 14.62 -6.93
C LEU A 174 -9.06 14.16 -7.86
N GLU A 175 -10.28 14.64 -7.67
CA GLU A 175 -11.42 14.34 -8.55
C GLU A 175 -11.17 14.82 -9.98
N ASN A 176 -10.59 16.02 -10.16
CA ASN A 176 -10.21 16.52 -11.48
C ASN A 176 -9.16 15.62 -12.14
N PHE A 177 -8.13 15.23 -11.40
CA PHE A 177 -7.09 14.33 -11.90
C PHE A 177 -7.67 12.97 -12.33
N ILE A 178 -8.52 12.36 -11.49
CA ILE A 178 -9.19 11.09 -11.80
C ILE A 178 -10.04 11.21 -13.08
N ASN A 179 -10.78 12.30 -13.23
CA ASN A 179 -11.65 12.52 -14.41
C ASN A 179 -10.86 12.69 -15.71
N GLN A 180 -9.63 13.23 -15.64
CA GLN A 180 -8.75 13.45 -16.80
C GLN A 180 -7.88 12.22 -17.12
N THR A 181 -7.71 11.30 -16.17
CA THR A 181 -6.90 10.09 -16.37
C THR A 181 -7.59 9.14 -17.36
N PRO A 182 -6.85 8.56 -18.33
CA PRO A 182 -7.38 7.62 -19.29
C PRO A 182 -8.07 6.42 -18.61
N LYS A 183 -9.21 5.98 -19.16
CA LYS A 183 -10.04 4.92 -18.56
C LYS A 183 -9.38 3.53 -18.51
N ASN A 184 -8.30 3.33 -19.23
CA ASN A 184 -7.48 2.12 -19.22
C ASN A 184 -6.30 2.19 -18.23
N THR A 185 -6.24 3.22 -17.41
CA THR A 185 -5.23 3.40 -16.35
C THR A 185 -5.89 3.22 -14.97
N ILE A 186 -5.28 2.41 -14.12
CA ILE A 186 -5.74 2.15 -12.75
C ILE A 186 -5.13 3.19 -11.83
N ILE A 187 -5.93 3.86 -11.01
CA ILE A 187 -5.47 4.72 -9.92
C ILE A 187 -5.66 3.96 -8.60
N VAL A 188 -4.61 3.88 -7.80
CA VAL A 188 -4.52 3.15 -6.54
C VAL A 188 -4.28 4.12 -5.39
#